data_726d5df70365d71aa97617833ad07330
#
_entry.id   726d5df70365d71aa97617833ad07330
#
_cell.length_a   1.000
_cell.length_b   1.000
_cell.length_c   1.000
_cell.angle_alpha   90.00
_cell.angle_beta   90.00
_cell.angle_gamma   90.00
#
_symmetry.space_group_name_H-M   'P 1'
#
loop_
_entity.id
_entity.type
_entity.pdbx_description
1 polymer ?
#
loop_
_entity_poly.entity_id
_entity_poly.type
_entity_poly.pdbx_seq_one_letter_code
_entity_poly.pdbx_strand_id
1 'polypeptide(L)'
;IDSEVLTPAQIKDIEPTINISQQARYPILGASFQPRGGVARHDAVAWGFARGADRYGVDVIQNCEVTGIRQRNGSVIGVDTTQGFIGAPKVGVVAAGHSSVLADYAGLRMPIESHPLQALVSEPLKPVLNTVIMSNAVHGYISQSDKGELVVGAGIDSYIGYGQRGSYSVIEGNVAAIVELFPNFSRVRMLRQWGGIVDVCPDACPIISLTPVKGLYFNCGWGTGGFKATPGSGWVFAYT
;
A
#
# COMPACT_ATOMS: atom_id res chain seq x y z
N ILE A 1 -19.38 -4.04 -9.29
CA ILE A 1 -19.01 -2.78 -8.64
C ILE A 1 -19.84 -1.70 -9.29
N ASP A 2 -20.64 -0.99 -8.50
CA ASP A 2 -21.43 0.13 -9.00
C ASP A 2 -20.49 1.32 -9.21
N SER A 3 -20.33 1.72 -10.45
CA SER A 3 -19.52 2.89 -10.80
C SER A 3 -20.24 3.71 -11.88
N GLU A 4 -20.07 5.00 -11.81
CA GLU A 4 -20.69 5.98 -12.70
C GLU A 4 -19.59 6.79 -13.40
N VAL A 5 -19.87 7.19 -14.64
CA VAL A 5 -18.97 8.12 -15.35
C VAL A 5 -19.51 9.53 -15.17
N LEU A 6 -18.69 10.41 -14.59
CA LEU A 6 -19.05 11.79 -14.31
C LEU A 6 -18.42 12.75 -15.31
N THR A 7 -19.19 13.75 -15.71
CA THR A 7 -18.69 14.93 -16.43
C THR A 7 -17.94 15.87 -15.48
N PRO A 8 -17.09 16.79 -15.98
CA PRO A 8 -16.43 17.79 -15.14
C PRO A 8 -17.38 18.60 -14.27
N ALA A 9 -18.56 18.96 -14.78
CA ALA A 9 -19.57 19.70 -14.01
C ALA A 9 -20.07 18.88 -12.81
N GLN A 10 -20.41 17.60 -13.03
CA GLN A 10 -20.83 16.69 -11.95
C GLN A 10 -19.73 16.45 -10.91
N ILE A 11 -18.45 16.37 -11.37
CA ILE A 11 -17.31 16.29 -10.45
C ILE A 11 -17.26 17.55 -9.56
N LYS A 12 -17.47 18.74 -10.15
CA LYS A 12 -17.45 20.01 -9.43
C LYS A 12 -18.60 20.13 -8.42
N ASP A 13 -19.75 19.49 -8.71
CA ASP A 13 -20.90 19.45 -7.77
C ASP A 13 -20.58 18.59 -6.54
N ILE A 14 -19.84 17.48 -6.72
CA ILE A 14 -19.42 16.58 -5.64
C ILE A 14 -18.26 17.19 -4.84
N GLU A 15 -17.26 17.75 -5.55
CA GLU A 15 -16.06 18.36 -4.97
C GLU A 15 -15.90 19.81 -5.43
N PRO A 16 -16.54 20.76 -4.75
CA PRO A 16 -16.56 22.15 -5.17
C PRO A 16 -15.19 22.84 -5.25
N THR A 17 -14.18 22.29 -4.56
CA THR A 17 -12.81 22.86 -4.51
C THR A 17 -11.93 22.41 -5.66
N ILE A 18 -12.31 21.37 -6.41
CA ILE A 18 -11.49 20.83 -7.50
C ILE A 18 -11.40 21.79 -8.69
N ASN A 19 -10.23 21.85 -9.31
CA ASN A 19 -9.99 22.67 -10.52
C ASN A 19 -10.44 21.90 -11.77
N ILE A 20 -11.51 22.38 -12.42
CA ILE A 20 -12.01 21.82 -13.69
C ILE A 20 -11.70 22.74 -14.90
N SER A 21 -10.78 23.70 -14.73
CA SER A 21 -10.43 24.65 -15.80
C SER A 21 -9.87 23.91 -17.02
N GLN A 22 -10.38 24.27 -18.19
CA GLN A 22 -9.84 23.79 -19.46
C GLN A 22 -8.45 24.39 -19.78
N GLN A 23 -7.99 25.38 -19.01
CA GLN A 23 -6.66 25.98 -19.10
C GLN A 23 -5.65 25.32 -18.15
N ALA A 24 -6.07 24.35 -17.33
CA ALA A 24 -5.16 23.56 -16.52
C ALA A 24 -4.19 22.78 -17.43
N ARG A 25 -2.98 22.50 -16.95
CA ARG A 25 -1.98 21.71 -17.69
C ARG A 25 -2.52 20.34 -18.10
N TYR A 26 -3.34 19.74 -17.24
CA TYR A 26 -4.03 18.48 -17.45
C TYR A 26 -5.54 18.65 -17.17
N PRO A 27 -6.32 19.17 -18.15
CA PRO A 27 -7.75 19.39 -17.95
C PRO A 27 -8.46 18.09 -17.57
N ILE A 28 -9.37 18.16 -16.60
CA ILE A 28 -10.21 17.04 -16.22
C ILE A 28 -11.28 16.85 -17.29
N LEU A 29 -11.28 15.69 -17.95
CA LEU A 29 -12.25 15.33 -18.99
C LEU A 29 -13.46 14.58 -18.41
N GLY A 30 -13.31 13.94 -17.27
CA GLY A 30 -14.32 13.17 -16.57
C GLY A 30 -13.72 12.34 -15.45
N ALA A 31 -14.53 11.60 -14.74
CA ALA A 31 -14.09 10.67 -13.72
C ALA A 31 -14.95 9.39 -13.70
N SER A 32 -14.37 8.30 -13.22
CA SER A 32 -15.12 7.14 -12.74
C SER A 32 -15.38 7.34 -11.25
N PHE A 33 -16.64 7.33 -10.86
CA PHE A 33 -17.05 7.52 -9.48
C PHE A 33 -17.64 6.24 -8.90
N GLN A 34 -17.22 5.88 -7.71
CA GLN A 34 -17.74 4.75 -6.96
C GLN A 34 -18.36 5.28 -5.65
N PRO A 35 -19.70 5.44 -5.61
CA PRO A 35 -20.37 6.10 -4.46
C PRO A 35 -20.25 5.32 -3.16
N ARG A 36 -19.98 4.01 -3.23
CA ARG A 36 -19.78 3.15 -2.04
C ARG A 36 -18.30 2.94 -1.68
N GLY A 37 -17.38 3.65 -2.33
CA GLY A 37 -15.98 3.72 -1.97
C GLY A 37 -15.79 4.50 -0.66
N GLY A 38 -14.61 4.37 -0.07
CA GLY A 38 -14.32 5.10 1.17
C GLY A 38 -12.91 4.85 1.67
N VAL A 39 -12.62 5.38 2.86
CA VAL A 39 -11.35 5.23 3.57
C VAL A 39 -11.52 4.27 4.73
N ALA A 40 -10.66 3.28 4.80
CA ALA A 40 -10.56 2.38 5.95
C ALA A 40 -9.34 2.76 6.80
N ARG A 41 -9.49 2.79 8.11
CA ARG A 41 -8.38 2.99 9.04
C ARG A 41 -7.50 1.75 9.04
N HIS A 42 -6.35 1.85 8.40
CA HIS A 42 -5.44 0.72 8.17
C HIS A 42 -4.94 0.07 9.48
N ASP A 43 -4.67 0.86 10.51
CA ASP A 43 -4.29 0.40 11.84
C ASP A 43 -5.40 -0.43 12.49
N ALA A 44 -6.64 0.05 12.45
CA ALA A 44 -7.79 -0.67 13.01
C ALA A 44 -8.07 -1.97 12.25
N VAL A 45 -7.89 -1.99 10.93
CA VAL A 45 -8.01 -3.19 10.11
C VAL A 45 -6.94 -4.22 10.49
N ALA A 46 -5.66 -3.81 10.58
CA ALA A 46 -4.56 -4.70 10.98
C ALA A 46 -4.79 -5.31 12.36
N TRP A 47 -5.16 -4.48 13.36
CA TRP A 47 -5.48 -4.96 14.70
C TRP A 47 -6.76 -5.81 14.75
N GLY A 48 -7.72 -5.53 13.88
CA GLY A 48 -8.92 -6.34 13.73
C GLY A 48 -8.60 -7.77 13.30
N PHE A 49 -7.77 -7.92 12.27
CA PHE A 49 -7.30 -9.22 11.81
C PHE A 49 -6.43 -9.93 12.86
N ALA A 50 -5.49 -9.22 13.51
CA ALA A 50 -4.66 -9.81 14.57
C ALA A 50 -5.50 -10.36 15.72
N ARG A 51 -6.46 -9.58 16.23
CA ARG A 51 -7.38 -10.05 17.27
C ARG A 51 -8.31 -11.18 16.82
N GLY A 52 -8.69 -11.16 15.54
CA GLY A 52 -9.44 -12.27 14.94
C GLY A 52 -8.61 -13.55 14.92
N ALA A 53 -7.36 -13.48 14.50
CA ALA A 53 -6.44 -14.60 14.48
C ALA A 53 -6.18 -15.17 15.89
N ASP A 54 -5.94 -14.31 16.88
CA ASP A 54 -5.73 -14.67 18.28
C ASP A 54 -6.92 -15.50 18.84
N ARG A 55 -8.17 -15.14 18.51
CA ARG A 55 -9.36 -15.92 18.90
C ARG A 55 -9.39 -17.33 18.33
N TYR A 56 -8.67 -17.59 17.25
CA TYR A 56 -8.48 -18.92 16.66
C TYR A 56 -7.20 -19.62 17.12
N GLY A 57 -6.53 -19.09 18.15
CA GLY A 57 -5.33 -19.68 18.74
C GLY A 57 -4.05 -19.41 17.95
N VAL A 58 -4.03 -18.35 17.15
CA VAL A 58 -2.81 -17.93 16.44
C VAL A 58 -1.98 -17.04 17.36
N ASP A 59 -0.73 -17.43 17.61
CA ASP A 59 0.23 -16.61 18.36
C ASP A 59 0.77 -15.50 17.48
N VAL A 60 0.58 -14.23 17.89
CA VAL A 60 1.15 -13.06 17.24
C VAL A 60 2.40 -12.62 18.00
N ILE A 61 3.57 -12.99 17.50
CA ILE A 61 4.86 -12.73 18.16
C ILE A 61 5.47 -11.45 17.57
N GLN A 62 5.44 -10.38 18.35
CA GLN A 62 6.02 -9.09 17.95
C GLN A 62 7.53 -9.04 18.27
N ASN A 63 8.25 -8.13 17.58
CA ASN A 63 9.69 -7.94 17.74
C ASN A 63 10.49 -9.26 17.59
N CYS A 64 10.04 -10.12 16.67
CA CYS A 64 10.62 -11.40 16.36
C CYS A 64 10.99 -11.43 14.86
N GLU A 65 12.19 -10.97 14.53
CA GLU A 65 12.68 -10.92 13.17
C GLU A 65 13.09 -12.32 12.70
N VAL A 66 12.63 -12.70 11.50
CA VAL A 66 13.10 -13.93 10.83
C VAL A 66 14.46 -13.66 10.19
N THR A 67 15.46 -14.43 10.60
CA THR A 67 16.87 -14.30 10.15
C THR A 67 17.32 -15.43 9.24
N GLY A 68 16.47 -16.47 9.06
CA GLY A 68 16.77 -17.59 8.16
C GLY A 68 15.57 -18.52 7.99
N ILE A 69 15.59 -19.28 6.90
CA ILE A 69 14.60 -20.34 6.61
C ILE A 69 15.33 -21.67 6.57
N ARG A 70 15.07 -22.55 7.54
CA ARG A 70 15.71 -23.84 7.60
C ARG A 70 15.04 -24.88 6.72
N GLN A 71 15.87 -25.64 6.01
CA GLN A 71 15.43 -26.69 5.09
C GLN A 71 16.15 -28.01 5.41
N ARG A 72 15.47 -29.12 5.15
CA ARG A 72 16.03 -30.47 5.18
C ARG A 72 15.41 -31.28 4.05
N ASN A 73 16.25 -31.89 3.21
CA ASN A 73 15.83 -32.74 2.08
C ASN A 73 14.77 -32.07 1.18
N GLY A 74 14.97 -30.77 0.83
CA GLY A 74 14.06 -30.02 -0.03
C GLY A 74 12.75 -29.57 0.59
N SER A 75 12.60 -29.72 1.91
CA SER A 75 11.41 -29.28 2.66
C SER A 75 11.78 -28.26 3.72
N VAL A 76 10.91 -27.28 3.97
CA VAL A 76 11.07 -26.36 5.10
C VAL A 76 10.86 -27.14 6.41
N ILE A 77 11.63 -26.81 7.44
CA ILE A 77 11.48 -27.37 8.79
C ILE A 77 11.26 -26.29 9.86
N GLY A 78 11.31 -25.03 9.48
CA GLY A 78 11.09 -23.88 10.36
C GLY A 78 11.90 -22.68 9.97
N VAL A 79 11.89 -21.68 10.85
CA VAL A 79 12.59 -20.42 10.67
C VAL A 79 13.50 -20.11 11.86
N ASP A 80 14.64 -19.52 11.59
CA ASP A 80 15.48 -18.88 12.60
C ASP A 80 14.98 -17.47 12.85
N THR A 81 14.92 -17.09 14.10
CA THR A 81 14.49 -15.74 14.50
C THR A 81 15.42 -15.15 15.54
N THR A 82 15.28 -13.84 15.78
CA THR A 82 15.98 -13.15 16.87
C THR A 82 15.62 -13.67 18.27
N GLN A 83 14.52 -14.45 18.37
CA GLN A 83 14.09 -15.08 19.63
C GLN A 83 14.32 -16.60 19.67
N GLY A 84 15.04 -17.13 18.67
CA GLY A 84 15.36 -18.55 18.59
C GLY A 84 14.69 -19.24 17.39
N PHE A 85 14.84 -20.55 17.31
CA PHE A 85 14.28 -21.36 16.24
C PHE A 85 12.81 -21.70 16.48
N ILE A 86 11.98 -21.48 15.46
CA ILE A 86 10.56 -21.88 15.45
C ILE A 86 10.41 -23.00 14.42
N GLY A 87 10.11 -24.21 14.89
CA GLY A 87 9.89 -25.37 14.03
C GLY A 87 8.48 -25.36 13.42
N ALA A 88 8.40 -25.54 12.10
CA ALA A 88 7.13 -25.65 11.38
C ALA A 88 7.29 -26.46 10.09
N PRO A 89 6.35 -27.34 9.74
CA PRO A 89 6.35 -28.09 8.47
C PRO A 89 5.85 -27.24 7.29
N LYS A 90 5.23 -26.11 7.57
CA LYS A 90 4.76 -25.12 6.58
C LYS A 90 5.14 -23.72 7.03
N VAL A 91 5.63 -22.90 6.10
CA VAL A 91 5.99 -21.50 6.32
C VAL A 91 5.38 -20.68 5.20
N GLY A 92 4.57 -19.68 5.55
CA GLY A 92 4.02 -18.70 4.63
C GLY A 92 4.76 -17.36 4.74
N VAL A 93 5.33 -16.87 3.67
CA VAL A 93 5.99 -15.56 3.61
C VAL A 93 4.99 -14.53 3.09
N VAL A 94 4.66 -13.54 3.94
CA VAL A 94 3.73 -12.44 3.65
C VAL A 94 4.37 -11.15 4.18
N ALA A 95 5.48 -10.74 3.55
CA ALA A 95 6.37 -9.71 4.08
C ALA A 95 6.52 -8.48 3.16
N ALA A 96 5.59 -8.31 2.19
CA ALA A 96 5.58 -7.18 1.26
C ALA A 96 7.00 -6.87 0.70
N GLY A 97 7.48 -5.66 0.82
CA GLY A 97 8.78 -5.24 0.30
C GLY A 97 9.99 -6.01 0.85
N HIS A 98 9.84 -6.83 1.88
CA HIS A 98 10.92 -7.68 2.41
C HIS A 98 10.85 -9.14 1.90
N SER A 99 9.87 -9.46 1.05
CA SER A 99 9.67 -10.85 0.57
C SER A 99 10.86 -11.40 -0.21
N SER A 100 11.56 -10.55 -0.99
CA SER A 100 12.78 -10.96 -1.71
C SER A 100 13.94 -11.33 -0.77
N VAL A 101 14.07 -10.63 0.36
CA VAL A 101 15.10 -10.95 1.38
C VAL A 101 14.81 -12.31 2.01
N LEU A 102 13.54 -12.57 2.35
CA LEU A 102 13.15 -13.86 2.92
C LEU A 102 13.24 -14.99 1.90
N ALA A 103 12.99 -14.71 0.63
CA ALA A 103 13.20 -15.70 -0.45
C ALA A 103 14.67 -16.11 -0.57
N ASP A 104 15.58 -15.13 -0.45
CA ASP A 104 17.03 -15.38 -0.51
C ASP A 104 17.50 -16.30 0.64
N TYR A 105 16.92 -16.20 1.84
CA TYR A 105 17.17 -17.14 2.94
C TYR A 105 16.79 -18.60 2.59
N ALA A 106 15.92 -18.79 1.62
CA ALA A 106 15.55 -20.12 1.13
C ALA A 106 16.30 -20.51 -0.15
N GLY A 107 17.24 -19.69 -0.64
CA GLY A 107 17.94 -19.87 -1.91
C GLY A 107 17.05 -19.64 -3.14
N LEU A 108 15.96 -18.88 -2.99
CA LEU A 108 15.00 -18.55 -4.05
C LEU A 108 15.17 -17.10 -4.50
N ARG A 109 15.01 -16.88 -5.80
CA ARG A 109 14.97 -15.52 -6.36
C ARG A 109 13.57 -15.19 -6.81
N MET A 110 13.02 -14.10 -6.28
CA MET A 110 11.69 -13.60 -6.66
C MET A 110 11.84 -12.48 -7.69
N PRO A 111 10.95 -12.39 -8.70
CA PRO A 111 10.96 -11.33 -9.69
C PRO A 111 10.28 -10.04 -9.13
N ILE A 112 10.69 -9.59 -7.96
CA ILE A 112 10.13 -8.42 -7.29
C ILE A 112 11.23 -7.44 -6.91
N GLU A 113 10.91 -6.16 -7.03
CA GLU A 113 11.74 -5.04 -6.61
C GLU A 113 11.06 -4.28 -5.47
N SER A 114 11.86 -3.81 -4.51
CA SER A 114 11.34 -3.10 -3.34
C SER A 114 11.59 -1.60 -3.49
N HIS A 115 10.52 -0.81 -3.47
CA HIS A 115 10.58 0.63 -3.65
C HIS A 115 9.89 1.38 -2.51
N PRO A 116 10.44 2.52 -2.05
CA PRO A 116 9.73 3.41 -1.15
C PRO A 116 8.52 4.05 -1.84
N LEU A 117 7.33 3.79 -1.32
CA LEU A 117 6.10 4.50 -1.68
C LEU A 117 5.82 5.57 -0.64
N GLN A 118 5.69 6.81 -1.07
CA GLN A 118 5.66 7.94 -0.16
C GLN A 118 4.26 8.55 -0.04
N ALA A 119 3.98 9.02 1.16
CA ALA A 119 2.79 9.80 1.47
C ALA A 119 3.15 10.95 2.40
N LEU A 120 2.32 11.97 2.40
CA LEU A 120 2.44 13.13 3.27
C LEU A 120 1.09 13.48 3.89
N VAL A 121 1.12 14.17 5.02
CA VAL A 121 -0.06 14.62 5.75
C VAL A 121 0.06 16.10 6.08
N SER A 122 -1.06 16.82 5.90
CA SER A 122 -1.15 18.24 6.21
C SER A 122 -1.48 18.50 7.69
N GLU A 123 -1.45 19.79 8.06
CA GLU A 123 -2.18 20.27 9.24
C GLU A 123 -3.67 19.97 9.11
N PRO A 124 -4.40 19.79 10.23
CA PRO A 124 -5.84 19.53 10.18
C PRO A 124 -6.61 20.75 9.69
N LEU A 125 -7.53 20.51 8.79
CA LEU A 125 -8.45 21.49 8.23
C LEU A 125 -9.89 21.18 8.67
N LYS A 126 -10.78 22.15 8.51
CA LYS A 126 -12.22 21.85 8.50
C LYS A 126 -12.54 20.86 7.38
N PRO A 127 -13.66 20.10 7.46
CA PRO A 127 -14.05 19.21 6.38
C PRO A 127 -14.17 19.98 5.05
N VAL A 128 -13.35 19.58 4.06
CA VAL A 128 -13.28 20.21 2.73
C VAL A 128 -13.24 19.18 1.60
N LEU A 129 -12.99 17.91 1.91
CA LEU A 129 -13.04 16.79 0.98
C LEU A 129 -13.92 15.68 1.55
N ASN A 130 -14.92 15.27 0.80
CA ASN A 130 -15.84 14.20 1.19
C ASN A 130 -15.53 12.87 0.48
N THR A 131 -14.68 12.91 -0.56
CA THR A 131 -14.31 11.75 -1.39
C THR A 131 -12.80 11.56 -1.43
N VAL A 132 -12.38 10.34 -1.75
CA VAL A 132 -10.99 10.08 -2.15
C VAL A 132 -10.87 10.38 -3.64
N ILE A 133 -9.94 11.23 -4.01
CA ILE A 133 -9.71 11.62 -5.40
C ILE A 133 -8.34 11.09 -5.82
N MET A 134 -8.31 10.42 -6.96
CA MET A 134 -7.08 9.97 -7.60
C MET A 134 -7.06 10.45 -9.05
N SER A 135 -5.93 10.98 -9.48
CA SER A 135 -5.69 11.37 -10.87
C SER A 135 -4.44 10.68 -11.40
N ASN A 136 -4.63 9.91 -12.47
CA ASN A 136 -3.50 9.29 -13.16
C ASN A 136 -2.73 10.29 -14.04
N ALA A 137 -3.37 11.39 -14.46
CA ALA A 137 -2.74 12.42 -15.29
C ALA A 137 -1.63 13.17 -14.55
N VAL A 138 -1.85 13.47 -13.27
CA VAL A 138 -0.87 14.12 -12.39
C VAL A 138 -0.22 13.15 -11.40
N HIS A 139 -0.58 11.87 -11.46
CA HIS A 139 -0.08 10.79 -10.63
C HIS A 139 -0.13 11.11 -9.13
N GLY A 140 -1.33 11.40 -8.63
CA GLY A 140 -1.53 11.74 -7.23
C GLY A 140 -2.92 11.36 -6.72
N TYR A 141 -2.99 11.05 -5.43
CA TYR A 141 -4.26 10.93 -4.72
C TYR A 141 -4.31 11.88 -3.53
N ILE A 142 -5.53 12.24 -3.16
CA ILE A 142 -5.82 13.03 -1.96
C ILE A 142 -7.08 12.50 -1.30
N SER A 143 -7.07 12.48 0.01
CA SER A 143 -8.24 12.25 0.87
C SER A 143 -8.13 13.10 2.12
N GLN A 144 -9.24 13.26 2.84
CA GLN A 144 -9.22 13.90 4.16
C GLN A 144 -9.50 12.86 5.24
N SER A 145 -8.72 12.90 6.33
CA SER A 145 -8.92 12.03 7.48
C SER A 145 -10.11 12.51 8.33
N ASP A 146 -10.60 11.64 9.21
CA ASP A 146 -11.63 11.97 10.20
C ASP A 146 -11.19 13.04 11.24
N LYS A 147 -9.88 13.28 11.33
CA LYS A 147 -9.29 14.32 12.18
C LYS A 147 -9.02 15.63 11.45
N GLY A 148 -9.26 15.67 10.14
CA GLY A 148 -9.16 16.86 9.30
C GLY A 148 -7.89 16.97 8.46
N GLU A 149 -6.87 16.13 8.66
CA GLU A 149 -5.66 16.19 7.84
C GLU A 149 -5.92 15.72 6.41
N LEU A 150 -5.34 16.41 5.43
CA LEU A 150 -5.25 15.93 4.06
C LEU A 150 -4.14 14.90 3.98
N VAL A 151 -4.46 13.73 3.44
CA VAL A 151 -3.50 12.66 3.15
C VAL A 151 -3.26 12.65 1.66
N VAL A 152 -2.01 12.84 1.26
CA VAL A 152 -1.57 12.93 -0.14
C VAL A 152 -0.52 11.88 -0.42
N GLY A 153 -0.57 11.25 -1.58
CA GLY A 153 0.43 10.26 -1.97
C GLY A 153 0.38 9.90 -3.44
N ALA A 154 0.92 8.75 -3.74
CA ALA A 154 1.14 8.04 -5.00
C ALA A 154 2.57 8.11 -5.55
N GLY A 155 3.46 8.94 -4.99
CA GLY A 155 4.86 8.98 -5.44
C GLY A 155 5.67 7.78 -4.97
N ILE A 156 6.34 7.11 -5.91
CA ILE A 156 7.28 6.01 -5.67
C ILE A 156 8.68 6.51 -6.03
N ASP A 157 9.68 6.18 -5.21
CA ASP A 157 11.08 6.39 -5.60
C ASP A 157 11.44 5.48 -6.79
N SER A 158 12.16 6.04 -7.74
CA SER A 158 12.57 5.33 -8.97
C SER A 158 13.71 4.32 -8.76
N TYR A 159 14.26 4.25 -7.55
CA TYR A 159 15.34 3.35 -7.19
C TYR A 159 14.90 2.32 -6.15
N ILE A 160 15.49 1.14 -6.21
CA ILE A 160 15.31 0.07 -5.22
C ILE A 160 15.89 0.53 -3.89
N GLY A 161 15.12 0.41 -2.80
CA GLY A 161 15.57 0.83 -1.49
C GLY A 161 14.56 0.56 -0.38
N TYR A 162 15.04 0.68 0.86
CA TYR A 162 14.27 0.47 2.08
C TYR A 162 14.15 1.76 2.92
N GLY A 163 14.40 2.92 2.31
CA GLY A 163 14.30 4.21 2.98
C GLY A 163 12.83 4.56 3.31
N GLN A 164 12.54 4.86 4.58
CA GLN A 164 11.18 5.17 5.02
C GLN A 164 10.96 6.67 5.32
N ARG A 165 11.94 7.51 4.99
CA ARG A 165 11.84 8.96 5.28
C ARG A 165 11.28 9.79 4.14
N GLY A 166 11.31 9.24 2.93
CA GLY A 166 10.91 9.95 1.72
C GLY A 166 12.04 10.78 1.09
N SER A 167 11.79 11.25 -0.12
CA SER A 167 12.71 12.04 -0.92
C SER A 167 12.09 13.38 -1.32
N TYR A 168 12.93 14.38 -1.52
CA TYR A 168 12.47 15.73 -1.88
C TYR A 168 11.76 15.75 -3.23
N SER A 169 12.26 15.02 -4.22
CA SER A 169 11.67 14.94 -5.57
C SER A 169 10.25 14.38 -5.56
N VAL A 170 10.00 13.38 -4.71
CA VAL A 170 8.64 12.79 -4.59
C VAL A 170 7.71 13.74 -3.83
N ILE A 171 8.18 14.46 -2.81
CA ILE A 171 7.39 15.51 -2.16
C ILE A 171 6.97 16.56 -3.17
N GLU A 172 7.92 17.09 -3.93
CA GLU A 172 7.68 18.14 -4.92
C GLU A 172 6.64 17.68 -5.95
N GLY A 173 6.79 16.46 -6.48
CA GLY A 173 5.84 15.88 -7.41
C GLY A 173 4.43 15.73 -6.84
N ASN A 174 4.32 15.19 -5.63
CA ASN A 174 3.04 15.02 -4.93
C ASN A 174 2.36 16.36 -4.65
N VAL A 175 3.11 17.35 -4.15
CA VAL A 175 2.56 18.69 -3.86
C VAL A 175 2.15 19.39 -5.15
N ALA A 176 2.96 19.33 -6.20
CA ALA A 176 2.63 19.91 -7.50
C ALA A 176 1.34 19.31 -8.08
N ALA A 177 1.18 17.99 -8.00
CA ALA A 177 -0.03 17.29 -8.44
C ALA A 177 -1.28 17.78 -7.69
N ILE A 178 -1.17 17.93 -6.37
CA ILE A 178 -2.32 18.39 -5.57
C ILE A 178 -2.63 19.85 -5.79
N VAL A 179 -1.64 20.72 -5.94
CA VAL A 179 -1.88 22.13 -6.22
C VAL A 179 -2.48 22.32 -7.63
N GLU A 180 -2.15 21.48 -8.59
CA GLU A 180 -2.81 21.46 -9.90
C GLU A 180 -4.31 21.15 -9.79
N LEU A 181 -4.67 20.11 -9.02
CA LEU A 181 -6.06 19.69 -8.82
C LEU A 181 -6.83 20.62 -7.86
N PHE A 182 -6.15 21.16 -6.86
CA PHE A 182 -6.73 21.95 -5.78
C PHE A 182 -5.87 23.18 -5.47
N PRO A 183 -5.90 24.24 -6.32
CA PRO A 183 -5.08 25.44 -6.12
C PRO A 183 -5.29 26.11 -4.75
N ASN A 184 -6.47 25.95 -4.17
CA ASN A 184 -6.79 26.49 -2.84
C ASN A 184 -5.97 25.87 -1.70
N PHE A 185 -5.37 24.70 -1.91
CA PHE A 185 -4.54 24.03 -0.92
C PHE A 185 -3.06 24.45 -0.97
N SER A 186 -2.70 25.36 -1.86
CA SER A 186 -1.30 25.84 -2.00
C SER A 186 -0.68 26.47 -0.75
N ARG A 187 -1.51 26.88 0.23
CA ARG A 187 -1.08 27.48 1.50
C ARG A 187 -1.18 26.53 2.70
N VAL A 188 -1.65 25.30 2.49
CA VAL A 188 -1.80 24.31 3.55
C VAL A 188 -0.40 23.81 3.95
N ARG A 189 -0.15 23.74 5.26
CA ARG A 189 1.14 23.31 5.78
C ARG A 189 1.22 21.80 5.83
N MET A 190 2.33 21.27 5.36
CA MET A 190 2.66 19.86 5.51
C MET A 190 3.26 19.62 6.90
N LEU A 191 2.74 18.63 7.64
CA LEU A 191 3.24 18.27 8.96
C LEU A 191 4.21 17.11 8.93
N ARG A 192 3.96 16.11 8.10
CA ARG A 192 4.72 14.87 8.09
C ARG A 192 4.76 14.24 6.71
N GLN A 193 5.88 13.58 6.43
CA GLN A 193 6.07 12.67 5.32
C GLN A 193 6.62 11.34 5.82
N TRP A 194 6.30 10.27 5.13
CA TRP A 194 6.86 8.93 5.38
C TRP A 194 6.89 8.11 4.09
N GLY A 195 7.64 7.02 4.10
CA GLY A 195 7.64 6.00 3.05
C GLY A 195 7.29 4.64 3.62
N GLY A 196 6.52 3.86 2.88
CA GLY A 196 6.33 2.43 3.07
C GLY A 196 7.06 1.67 1.97
N ILE A 197 7.51 0.46 2.24
CA ILE A 197 8.20 -0.34 1.23
C ILE A 197 7.20 -1.22 0.52
N VAL A 198 7.04 -0.99 -0.79
CA VAL A 198 6.20 -1.82 -1.65
C VAL A 198 7.03 -2.81 -2.45
N ASP A 199 6.42 -3.94 -2.76
CA ASP A 199 6.96 -5.01 -3.57
C ASP A 199 6.35 -4.96 -4.98
N VAL A 200 7.15 -4.61 -5.97
CA VAL A 200 6.69 -4.40 -7.35
C VAL A 200 7.10 -5.58 -8.22
N CYS A 201 6.12 -6.23 -8.85
CA CYS A 201 6.37 -7.22 -9.90
C CYS A 201 6.45 -6.53 -11.28
N PRO A 202 7.25 -7.06 -12.24
CA PRO A 202 7.39 -6.48 -13.57
C PRO A 202 6.07 -6.36 -14.35
N ASP A 203 5.14 -7.28 -14.09
CA ASP A 203 3.81 -7.33 -14.72
C ASP A 203 2.71 -6.70 -13.84
N ALA A 204 3.09 -6.09 -12.71
CA ALA A 204 2.19 -5.53 -11.70
C ALA A 204 1.16 -6.54 -11.14
N CYS A 205 1.43 -7.85 -11.25
CA CYS A 205 0.57 -8.91 -10.73
C CYS A 205 1.15 -9.52 -9.44
N PRO A 206 0.30 -9.76 -8.42
CA PRO A 206 0.76 -10.40 -7.18
C PRO A 206 1.08 -11.89 -7.37
N ILE A 207 1.91 -12.41 -6.49
CA ILE A 207 2.30 -13.82 -6.44
C ILE A 207 1.67 -14.45 -5.21
N ILE A 208 0.76 -15.41 -5.42
CA ILE A 208 0.27 -16.33 -4.39
C ILE A 208 0.62 -17.74 -4.88
N SER A 209 1.61 -18.39 -4.27
CA SER A 209 2.16 -19.60 -4.87
C SER A 209 2.87 -20.51 -3.87
N LEU A 210 2.91 -21.79 -4.25
CA LEU A 210 3.89 -22.77 -3.82
C LEU A 210 5.28 -22.39 -4.32
N THR A 211 6.31 -22.91 -3.67
CA THR A 211 7.69 -22.79 -4.12
C THR A 211 8.30 -24.16 -4.43
N PRO A 212 9.48 -24.23 -5.06
CA PRO A 212 10.23 -25.49 -5.19
C PRO A 212 10.63 -26.12 -3.83
N VAL A 213 10.65 -25.33 -2.75
CA VAL A 213 10.89 -25.83 -1.41
C VAL A 213 9.57 -26.30 -0.81
N LYS A 214 9.42 -27.60 -0.60
CA LYS A 214 8.18 -28.16 -0.06
C LYS A 214 7.81 -27.56 1.29
N GLY A 215 6.57 -27.09 1.42
CA GLY A 215 6.04 -26.44 2.62
C GLY A 215 6.38 -24.96 2.75
N LEU A 216 7.05 -24.36 1.77
CA LEU A 216 7.30 -22.91 1.72
C LEU A 216 6.38 -22.24 0.69
N TYR A 217 5.66 -21.21 1.14
CA TYR A 217 4.65 -20.51 0.36
C TYR A 217 4.91 -18.99 0.36
N PHE A 218 4.51 -18.30 -0.70
CA PHE A 218 4.61 -16.84 -0.79
C PHE A 218 3.26 -16.20 -1.13
N ASN A 219 2.98 -15.06 -0.50
CA ASN A 219 1.94 -14.12 -0.87
C ASN A 219 2.55 -12.70 -0.85
N CYS A 220 2.94 -12.20 -2.02
CA CYS A 220 3.73 -10.98 -2.19
C CYS A 220 3.51 -10.34 -3.57
N GLY A 221 4.25 -9.27 -3.89
CA GLY A 221 4.19 -8.61 -5.19
C GLY A 221 2.94 -7.76 -5.41
N TRP A 222 2.30 -7.30 -4.34
CA TRP A 222 1.04 -6.55 -4.40
C TRP A 222 1.19 -5.09 -4.81
N GLY A 223 2.40 -4.56 -4.79
CA GLY A 223 2.67 -3.16 -5.10
C GLY A 223 1.76 -2.21 -4.32
N THR A 224 1.08 -1.31 -5.01
CA THR A 224 0.14 -0.35 -4.41
C THR A 224 -1.27 -0.92 -4.21
N GLY A 225 -1.53 -2.16 -4.61
CA GLY A 225 -2.85 -2.80 -4.61
C GLY A 225 -3.20 -3.61 -3.36
N GLY A 226 -2.22 -3.89 -2.48
CA GLY A 226 -2.33 -4.92 -1.45
C GLY A 226 -3.39 -4.68 -0.39
N PHE A 227 -3.56 -3.46 0.10
CA PHE A 227 -4.47 -3.20 1.21
C PHE A 227 -5.92 -3.62 0.91
N LYS A 228 -6.46 -3.18 -0.21
CA LYS A 228 -7.82 -3.53 -0.62
C LYS A 228 -8.01 -5.01 -0.95
N ALA A 229 -6.94 -5.69 -1.31
CA ALA A 229 -6.96 -7.12 -1.64
C ALA A 229 -6.78 -8.04 -0.41
N THR A 230 -6.45 -7.50 0.76
CA THR A 230 -6.13 -8.27 1.97
C THR A 230 -7.12 -9.40 2.29
N PRO A 231 -8.45 -9.18 2.31
CA PRO A 231 -9.38 -10.26 2.63
C PRO A 231 -9.37 -11.39 1.59
N GLY A 232 -9.37 -11.03 0.30
CA GLY A 232 -9.36 -12.00 -0.80
C GLY A 232 -8.05 -12.75 -0.89
N SER A 233 -6.91 -12.06 -0.76
CA SER A 233 -5.58 -12.67 -0.81
C SER A 233 -5.35 -13.63 0.35
N GLY A 234 -5.79 -13.26 1.56
CA GLY A 234 -5.70 -14.11 2.73
C GLY A 234 -6.52 -15.39 2.58
N TRP A 235 -7.73 -15.26 2.03
CA TRP A 235 -8.59 -16.40 1.73
C TRP A 235 -7.96 -17.34 0.71
N VAL A 236 -7.50 -16.82 -0.45
CA VAL A 236 -6.82 -17.64 -1.46
C VAL A 236 -5.58 -18.31 -0.90
N PHE A 237 -4.75 -17.58 -0.17
CA PHE A 237 -3.50 -18.09 0.41
C PHE A 237 -3.74 -19.22 1.42
N ALA A 238 -4.86 -19.21 2.13
CA ALA A 238 -5.22 -20.29 3.06
C ALA A 238 -5.54 -21.61 2.34
N TYR A 239 -5.90 -21.57 1.05
CA TYR A 239 -6.19 -22.76 0.23
C TYR A 239 -5.04 -23.18 -0.70
N THR A 240 -3.94 -22.40 -0.74
CA THR A 240 -2.73 -22.75 -1.47
C THR A 240 -1.88 -23.74 -0.70
#